data_fe15f3f70cbbac8771bbe770d12598f3
#
_entry.id   fe15f3f70cbbac8771bbe770d12598f3
#
_cell.length_a   1.000
_cell.length_b   1.000
_cell.length_c   1.000
_cell.angle_alpha   90.00
_cell.angle_beta   90.00
_cell.angle_gamma   90.00
#
_symmetry.space_group_name_H-M   'P 1'
#
loop_
_entity.id
_entity.type
_entity.pdbx_description
1 polymer ?
#
loop_
_entity_poly.entity_id
_entity_poly.type
_entity_poly.pdbx_seq_one_letter_code
_entity_poly.pdbx_strand_id
1 'polypeptide(L)'
;MGEHTGPVKRRLGVMGGTFDPIHHGHLVAASEVASQFHLDEVIFVPTGQPWQKSHKKVSPAEDRYLMTVIATASNPQFSVSRIDIDRGGKTYTIDTLRDLRAEHRDADLFFITGADALSQILTWHDAAELVSLAHFIGVTRPGHVLADPGLPEGAVSLIEVPALAISSSDCRTRVAQGDPVWYLVPDGVVRYIDKKELYRNDR
;
A
#
# COMPACT_ATOMS: atom_id res chain seq x y z
N MET A 1 -1.27 -41.40 13.15
CA MET A 1 -1.64 -40.25 12.32
C MET A 1 -0.71 -39.12 12.74
N GLY A 2 0.35 -38.94 11.99
CA GLY A 2 1.36 -37.87 12.27
C GLY A 2 0.91 -36.60 11.64
N GLU A 3 0.66 -35.57 12.43
CA GLU A 3 0.48 -34.22 11.95
C GLU A 3 1.79 -33.76 11.33
N HIS A 4 1.77 -33.46 10.04
CA HIS A 4 2.84 -32.80 9.33
C HIS A 4 2.86 -31.32 9.79
N THR A 5 3.47 -31.05 10.93
CA THR A 5 3.84 -29.68 11.31
C THR A 5 5.13 -29.28 10.59
N GLY A 6 5.01 -28.96 9.30
CA GLY A 6 6.04 -28.14 8.64
C GLY A 6 6.20 -26.81 9.39
N PRO A 7 7.37 -26.14 9.29
CA PRO A 7 7.54 -24.84 9.92
C PRO A 7 6.43 -23.89 9.45
N VAL A 8 5.78 -23.22 10.40
CA VAL A 8 4.75 -22.22 10.09
C VAL A 8 5.43 -21.08 9.30
N LYS A 9 4.99 -20.90 8.06
CA LYS A 9 5.54 -19.83 7.22
C LYS A 9 5.12 -18.47 7.76
N ARG A 10 6.01 -17.50 7.71
CA ARG A 10 5.68 -16.09 7.99
C ARG A 10 4.62 -15.61 7.02
N ARG A 11 3.72 -14.77 7.51
CA ARG A 11 2.63 -14.16 6.74
C ARG A 11 2.90 -12.68 6.61
N LEU A 12 3.33 -12.24 5.41
CA LEU A 12 3.75 -10.88 5.16
C LEU A 12 2.72 -10.13 4.30
N GLY A 13 2.14 -9.07 4.86
CA GLY A 13 1.36 -8.11 4.10
C GLY A 13 2.27 -7.22 3.25
N VAL A 14 1.86 -6.92 2.04
CA VAL A 14 2.54 -5.97 1.14
C VAL A 14 1.55 -4.91 0.73
N MET A 15 1.76 -3.67 1.18
CA MET A 15 0.94 -2.54 0.78
C MET A 15 1.72 -1.64 -0.17
N GLY A 16 1.53 -1.85 -1.48
CA GLY A 16 2.09 -0.98 -2.51
C GLY A 16 1.28 0.29 -2.69
N GLY A 17 1.94 1.41 -2.87
CA GLY A 17 1.24 2.67 -3.08
C GLY A 17 2.13 3.83 -3.47
N THR A 18 1.51 4.87 -4.05
CA THR A 18 2.27 6.10 -4.34
C THR A 18 2.60 6.84 -3.04
N PHE A 19 1.69 6.81 -2.06
CA PHE A 19 1.82 7.47 -0.75
C PHE A 19 2.22 8.95 -0.85
N ASP A 20 1.42 9.71 -1.57
CA ASP A 20 1.70 11.13 -1.90
C ASP A 20 0.58 12.09 -1.41
N PRO A 21 0.46 12.30 -0.07
CA PRO A 21 1.14 11.61 1.03
C PRO A 21 0.46 10.30 1.45
N ILE A 22 1.12 9.53 2.29
CA ILE A 22 0.49 8.50 3.12
C ILE A 22 -0.48 9.17 4.10
N HIS A 23 -1.58 8.48 4.44
CA HIS A 23 -2.61 9.02 5.32
C HIS A 23 -3.22 7.94 6.23
N HIS A 24 -4.00 8.34 7.23
CA HIS A 24 -4.59 7.41 8.19
C HIS A 24 -5.46 6.32 7.54
N GLY A 25 -6.09 6.58 6.40
CA GLY A 25 -6.83 5.56 5.66
C GLY A 25 -5.97 4.36 5.23
N HIS A 26 -4.70 4.60 4.84
CA HIS A 26 -3.77 3.52 4.53
C HIS A 26 -3.38 2.73 5.80
N LEU A 27 -3.10 3.44 6.90
CA LEU A 27 -2.67 2.82 8.15
C LEU A 27 -3.78 1.97 8.77
N VAL A 28 -5.02 2.46 8.78
CA VAL A 28 -6.19 1.71 9.24
C VAL A 28 -6.39 0.45 8.40
N ALA A 29 -6.37 0.58 7.07
CA ALA A 29 -6.52 -0.57 6.18
C ALA A 29 -5.44 -1.63 6.44
N ALA A 30 -4.18 -1.23 6.57
CA ALA A 30 -3.07 -2.14 6.87
C ALA A 30 -3.25 -2.85 8.23
N SER A 31 -3.65 -2.11 9.26
CA SER A 31 -3.87 -2.65 10.62
C SER A 31 -5.02 -3.65 10.66
N GLU A 32 -6.14 -3.35 10.02
CA GLU A 32 -7.30 -4.25 9.95
C GLU A 32 -6.97 -5.54 9.21
N VAL A 33 -6.29 -5.43 8.06
CA VAL A 33 -5.83 -6.60 7.31
C VAL A 33 -4.84 -7.43 8.12
N ALA A 34 -3.87 -6.79 8.80
CA ALA A 34 -2.90 -7.49 9.63
C ALA A 34 -3.60 -8.32 10.72
N SER A 35 -4.61 -7.75 11.36
CA SER A 35 -5.40 -8.42 12.38
C SER A 35 -6.22 -9.58 11.82
N GLN A 36 -7.03 -9.33 10.77
CA GLN A 36 -7.96 -10.31 10.23
C GLN A 36 -7.26 -11.50 9.55
N PHE A 37 -6.12 -11.25 8.94
CA PHE A 37 -5.33 -12.28 8.24
C PHE A 37 -4.16 -12.80 9.08
N HIS A 38 -4.07 -12.43 10.36
CA HIS A 38 -3.00 -12.87 11.26
C HIS A 38 -1.60 -12.70 10.61
N LEU A 39 -1.35 -11.49 10.05
CA LEU A 39 -0.07 -11.19 9.44
C LEU A 39 0.98 -10.92 10.51
N ASP A 40 2.18 -11.42 10.32
CA ASP A 40 3.31 -11.15 11.21
C ASP A 40 3.85 -9.72 11.04
N GLU A 41 3.76 -9.20 9.81
CA GLU A 41 4.28 -7.91 9.43
C GLU A 41 3.52 -7.36 8.22
N VAL A 42 3.43 -6.03 8.08
CA VAL A 42 3.00 -5.36 6.85
C VAL A 42 4.13 -4.46 6.34
N ILE A 43 4.60 -4.76 5.14
CA ILE A 43 5.64 -4.02 4.43
C ILE A 43 4.98 -2.98 3.53
N PHE A 44 5.17 -1.71 3.81
CA PHE A 44 4.76 -0.62 2.94
C PHE A 44 5.82 -0.44 1.85
N VAL A 45 5.39 -0.38 0.59
CA VAL A 45 6.29 -0.23 -0.56
C VAL A 45 5.91 1.02 -1.36
N PRO A 46 6.53 2.18 -1.07
CA PRO A 46 6.35 3.38 -1.87
C PRO A 46 6.85 3.16 -3.29
N THR A 47 6.00 3.41 -4.29
CA THR A 47 6.38 3.25 -5.70
C THR A 47 7.53 4.18 -6.08
N GLY A 48 8.49 3.72 -6.87
CA GLY A 48 9.54 4.56 -7.44
C GLY A 48 8.93 5.55 -8.44
N GLN A 49 8.66 5.09 -9.65
CA GLN A 49 7.99 5.87 -10.71
C GLN A 49 6.62 5.26 -11.04
N PRO A 50 5.51 5.82 -10.51
CA PRO A 50 4.18 5.26 -10.74
C PRO A 50 3.76 5.47 -12.21
N TRP A 51 3.77 4.42 -13.01
CA TRP A 51 3.46 4.48 -14.44
C TRP A 51 2.03 4.98 -14.73
N GLN A 52 1.06 4.63 -13.87
CA GLN A 52 -0.34 5.07 -13.98
C GLN A 52 -0.53 6.57 -13.73
N LYS A 53 0.47 7.26 -13.19
CA LYS A 53 0.44 8.68 -12.84
C LYS A 53 1.48 9.49 -13.62
N SER A 54 1.99 8.96 -14.73
CA SER A 54 3.02 9.62 -15.56
C SER A 54 2.64 11.03 -16.03
N HIS A 55 1.36 11.36 -16.06
CA HIS A 55 0.84 12.69 -16.44
C HIS A 55 0.55 13.60 -15.25
N LYS A 56 0.77 13.16 -14.00
CA LYS A 56 0.52 13.95 -12.80
C LYS A 56 1.84 14.29 -12.11
N LYS A 57 1.95 15.52 -11.59
CA LYS A 57 3.07 15.90 -10.74
C LYS A 57 2.98 15.07 -9.45
N VAL A 58 3.94 14.18 -9.23
CA VAL A 58 4.08 13.35 -8.04
C VAL A 58 5.32 13.82 -7.28
N SER A 59 5.25 13.87 -5.95
CA SER A 59 6.38 14.26 -5.12
C SER A 59 7.58 13.31 -5.30
N PRO A 60 8.81 13.76 -5.09
CA PRO A 60 10.01 12.93 -5.18
C PRO A 60 9.84 11.62 -4.38
N ALA A 61 10.36 10.52 -4.90
CA ALA A 61 10.23 9.21 -4.28
C ALA A 61 10.79 9.19 -2.85
N GLU A 62 11.89 9.91 -2.61
CA GLU A 62 12.50 10.05 -1.28
C GLU A 62 11.58 10.73 -0.27
N ASP A 63 10.89 11.80 -0.65
CA ASP A 63 9.96 12.48 0.25
C ASP A 63 8.78 11.56 0.59
N ARG A 64 8.25 10.81 -0.38
CA ARG A 64 7.16 9.85 -0.17
C ARG A 64 7.59 8.68 0.71
N TYR A 65 8.81 8.18 0.51
CA TYR A 65 9.40 7.16 1.36
C TYR A 65 9.56 7.65 2.80
N LEU A 66 10.15 8.84 3.01
CA LEU A 66 10.34 9.40 4.35
C LEU A 66 9.01 9.67 5.07
N MET A 67 8.00 10.18 4.36
CA MET A 67 6.65 10.33 4.93
C MET A 67 6.06 8.97 5.34
N THR A 68 6.30 7.92 4.57
CA THR A 68 5.83 6.57 4.89
C THR A 68 6.56 6.01 6.13
N VAL A 69 7.88 6.17 6.22
CA VAL A 69 8.66 5.78 7.41
C VAL A 69 8.16 6.50 8.66
N ILE A 70 7.95 7.82 8.57
CA ILE A 70 7.43 8.62 9.69
C ILE A 70 6.04 8.12 10.12
N ALA A 71 5.17 7.83 9.16
CA ALA A 71 3.80 7.41 9.43
C ALA A 71 3.69 6.04 10.09
N THR A 72 4.60 5.13 9.78
CA THR A 72 4.57 3.73 10.24
C THR A 72 5.39 3.48 11.50
N ALA A 73 6.27 4.41 11.87
CA ALA A 73 7.28 4.23 12.93
C ALA A 73 6.73 3.84 14.31
N SER A 74 5.48 4.18 14.61
CA SER A 74 4.86 3.86 15.89
C SER A 74 4.28 2.45 15.99
N ASN A 75 4.11 1.75 14.86
CA ASN A 75 3.54 0.41 14.85
C ASN A 75 4.64 -0.63 14.62
N PRO A 76 4.93 -1.52 15.61
CA PRO A 76 6.00 -2.51 15.49
C PRO A 76 5.76 -3.59 14.42
N GLN A 77 4.52 -3.75 13.95
CA GLN A 77 4.19 -4.66 12.86
C GLN A 77 4.38 -4.05 11.46
N PHE A 78 4.71 -2.75 11.37
CA PHE A 78 4.85 -2.05 10.09
C PHE A 78 6.31 -1.78 9.77
N SER A 79 6.70 -2.08 8.55
CA SER A 79 7.99 -1.72 7.98
C SER A 79 7.83 -1.02 6.63
N VAL A 80 8.91 -0.44 6.13
CA VAL A 80 8.90 0.24 4.83
C VAL A 80 10.08 -0.25 4.00
N SER A 81 9.78 -0.74 2.79
CA SER A 81 10.81 -1.18 1.84
C SER A 81 11.07 -0.12 0.78
N ARG A 82 12.33 0.02 0.39
CA ARG A 82 12.78 0.88 -0.72
C ARG A 82 12.85 0.16 -2.07
N ILE A 83 12.44 -1.10 -2.11
CA ILE A 83 12.71 -2.02 -3.22
C ILE A 83 12.33 -1.44 -4.59
N ASP A 84 11.19 -0.77 -4.70
CA ASP A 84 10.72 -0.14 -5.93
C ASP A 84 11.51 1.14 -6.29
N ILE A 85 11.97 1.87 -5.28
CA ILE A 85 12.77 3.10 -5.45
C ILE A 85 14.17 2.72 -5.92
N ASP A 86 14.77 1.73 -5.26
CA ASP A 86 16.16 1.30 -5.52
C ASP A 86 16.28 0.53 -6.85
N ARG A 87 15.22 -0.19 -7.27
CA ARG A 87 15.17 -0.81 -8.61
C ARG A 87 15.21 0.23 -9.72
N GLY A 88 14.62 1.41 -9.49
CA GLY A 88 14.48 2.46 -10.49
C GLY A 88 13.50 2.10 -11.62
N GLY A 89 13.26 3.06 -12.51
CA GLY A 89 12.33 2.88 -13.63
C GLY A 89 10.86 2.82 -13.23
N LYS A 90 10.01 2.35 -14.14
CA LYS A 90 8.57 2.21 -13.90
C LYS A 90 8.30 1.11 -12.89
N THR A 91 7.44 1.38 -11.91
CA THR A 91 7.04 0.42 -10.90
C THR A 91 5.82 -0.37 -11.37
N TYR A 92 5.95 -1.70 -11.41
CA TYR A 92 4.85 -2.64 -11.62
C TYR A 92 4.74 -3.57 -10.42
N THR A 93 3.50 -3.90 -10.03
CA THR A 93 3.22 -4.79 -8.88
C THR A 93 3.91 -6.15 -9.01
N ILE A 94 3.99 -6.68 -10.23
CA ILE A 94 4.63 -7.97 -10.49
C ILE A 94 6.12 -7.96 -10.10
N ASP A 95 6.85 -6.88 -10.43
CA ASP A 95 8.27 -6.77 -10.11
C ASP A 95 8.48 -6.63 -8.61
N THR A 96 7.63 -5.84 -7.94
CA THR A 96 7.62 -5.73 -6.48
C THR A 96 7.44 -7.08 -5.79
N LEU A 97 6.47 -7.89 -6.26
CA LEU A 97 6.20 -9.20 -5.69
C LEU A 97 7.30 -10.21 -5.98
N ARG A 98 7.90 -10.19 -7.18
CA ARG A 98 9.06 -11.05 -7.53
C ARG A 98 10.24 -10.77 -6.61
N ASP A 99 10.57 -9.49 -6.41
CA ASP A 99 11.68 -9.08 -5.57
C ASP A 99 11.44 -9.45 -4.09
N LEU A 100 10.25 -9.13 -3.55
CA LEU A 100 9.89 -9.50 -2.18
C LEU A 100 9.86 -11.02 -1.97
N ARG A 101 9.41 -11.79 -2.98
CA ARG A 101 9.44 -13.26 -2.93
C ARG A 101 10.88 -13.78 -2.90
N ALA A 102 11.81 -13.13 -3.61
CA ALA A 102 13.23 -13.50 -3.59
C ALA A 102 13.89 -13.20 -2.23
N GLU A 103 13.50 -12.10 -1.58
CA GLU A 103 13.99 -11.72 -0.25
C GLU A 103 13.38 -12.58 0.87
N HIS A 104 12.09 -12.97 0.73
CA HIS A 104 11.30 -13.67 1.77
C HIS A 104 10.81 -15.04 1.28
N ARG A 105 11.75 -15.93 0.94
CA ARG A 105 11.47 -17.24 0.33
C ARG A 105 10.57 -18.15 1.16
N ASP A 106 10.64 -18.02 2.48
CA ASP A 106 9.90 -18.83 3.45
C ASP A 106 8.64 -18.15 3.97
N ALA A 107 8.18 -17.08 3.31
CA ALA A 107 6.98 -16.36 3.69
C ALA A 107 5.86 -16.51 2.66
N ASP A 108 4.61 -16.44 3.12
CA ASP A 108 3.44 -16.24 2.26
C ASP A 108 3.15 -14.74 2.14
N LEU A 109 3.02 -14.24 0.92
CA LEU A 109 2.77 -12.83 0.64
C LEU A 109 1.28 -12.55 0.48
N PHE A 110 0.82 -11.45 1.07
CA PHE A 110 -0.56 -10.95 1.00
C PHE A 110 -0.54 -9.52 0.46
N PHE A 111 -0.96 -9.32 -0.79
CA PHE A 111 -0.95 -7.99 -1.39
C PHE A 111 -2.22 -7.22 -1.07
N ILE A 112 -2.07 -6.10 -0.39
CA ILE A 112 -3.16 -5.26 0.12
C ILE A 112 -3.38 -4.08 -0.81
N THR A 113 -4.59 -3.93 -1.33
CA THR A 113 -4.95 -2.83 -2.24
C THR A 113 -6.41 -2.42 -2.06
N GLY A 114 -6.77 -1.24 -2.54
CA GLY A 114 -8.17 -0.84 -2.60
C GLY A 114 -8.97 -1.74 -3.56
N ALA A 115 -10.21 -2.05 -3.23
CA ALA A 115 -11.06 -2.90 -4.04
C ALA A 115 -11.28 -2.36 -5.45
N ASP A 116 -11.35 -1.03 -5.62
CA ASP A 116 -11.47 -0.40 -6.94
C ASP A 116 -10.24 -0.67 -7.83
N ALA A 117 -9.04 -0.68 -7.25
CA ALA A 117 -7.82 -1.03 -7.98
C ALA A 117 -7.78 -2.53 -8.28
N LEU A 118 -8.21 -3.37 -7.33
CA LEU A 118 -8.25 -4.82 -7.48
C LEU A 118 -9.23 -5.25 -8.59
N SER A 119 -10.37 -4.56 -8.75
CA SER A 119 -11.31 -4.86 -9.84
C SER A 119 -10.71 -4.73 -11.24
N GLN A 120 -9.58 -4.05 -11.36
CA GLN A 120 -8.84 -3.86 -12.61
C GLN A 120 -7.59 -4.74 -12.70
N ILE A 121 -7.40 -5.71 -11.81
CA ILE A 121 -6.16 -6.49 -11.70
C ILE A 121 -5.80 -7.22 -13.01
N LEU A 122 -6.79 -7.64 -13.80
CA LEU A 122 -6.57 -8.29 -15.09
C LEU A 122 -5.92 -7.36 -16.15
N THR A 123 -5.92 -6.05 -15.91
CA THR A 123 -5.25 -5.06 -16.76
C THR A 123 -3.81 -4.76 -16.30
N TRP A 124 -3.40 -5.32 -15.16
CA TRP A 124 -2.06 -5.11 -14.63
C TRP A 124 -1.03 -5.91 -15.43
N HIS A 125 0.20 -5.43 -15.41
CA HIS A 125 1.30 -6.11 -16.10
C HIS A 125 1.50 -7.52 -15.54
N ASP A 126 1.61 -8.52 -16.44
CA ASP A 126 1.74 -9.95 -16.10
C ASP A 126 0.67 -10.45 -15.10
N ALA A 127 -0.59 -10.02 -15.27
CA ALA A 127 -1.69 -10.31 -14.34
C ALA A 127 -1.85 -11.81 -14.01
N ALA A 128 -1.60 -12.70 -14.97
CA ALA A 128 -1.73 -14.14 -14.76
C ALA A 128 -0.71 -14.70 -13.75
N GLU A 129 0.47 -14.08 -13.63
CA GLU A 129 1.51 -14.51 -12.68
C GLU A 129 1.26 -13.97 -11.27
N LEU A 130 0.61 -12.81 -11.15
CA LEU A 130 0.39 -12.14 -9.85
C LEU A 130 -0.20 -13.07 -8.79
N VAL A 131 -1.23 -13.84 -9.15
CA VAL A 131 -1.93 -14.74 -8.23
C VAL A 131 -1.10 -15.94 -7.78
N SER A 132 -0.01 -16.25 -8.48
CA SER A 132 0.94 -17.28 -8.06
C SER A 132 1.95 -16.77 -7.04
N LEU A 133 2.16 -15.44 -6.97
CA LEU A 133 3.14 -14.81 -6.10
C LEU A 133 2.57 -14.38 -4.77
N ALA A 134 1.30 -13.97 -4.72
CA ALA A 134 0.67 -13.48 -3.51
C ALA A 134 -0.84 -13.76 -3.49
N HIS A 135 -1.40 -13.85 -2.28
CA HIS A 135 -2.84 -13.75 -2.07
C HIS A 135 -3.24 -12.27 -2.10
N PHE A 136 -4.30 -11.92 -2.84
CA PHE A 136 -4.73 -10.53 -2.97
C PHE A 136 -5.85 -10.19 -1.97
N ILE A 137 -5.73 -9.05 -1.31
CA ILE A 137 -6.73 -8.55 -0.36
C ILE A 137 -7.23 -7.20 -0.85
N GLY A 138 -8.48 -7.19 -1.29
CA GLY A 138 -9.19 -5.98 -1.67
C GLY A 138 -9.86 -5.35 -0.45
N VAL A 139 -9.49 -4.12 -0.13
CA VAL A 139 -10.04 -3.38 1.00
C VAL A 139 -11.11 -2.40 0.51
N THR A 140 -12.28 -2.46 1.12
CA THR A 140 -13.39 -1.55 0.81
C THR A 140 -13.90 -0.82 2.04
N ARG A 141 -14.69 0.21 1.79
CA ARG A 141 -15.43 0.96 2.80
C ARG A 141 -16.83 0.41 2.96
N PRO A 142 -17.49 0.60 4.12
CA PRO A 142 -18.87 0.22 4.31
C PRO A 142 -19.80 0.74 3.21
N GLY A 143 -20.65 -0.15 2.71
CA GLY A 143 -21.66 0.20 1.69
C GLY A 143 -21.17 0.21 0.25
N HIS A 144 -19.92 -0.15 -0.04
CA HIS A 144 -19.43 -0.34 -1.40
C HIS A 144 -19.57 -1.80 -1.83
N VAL A 145 -20.30 -2.02 -2.93
CA VAL A 145 -20.40 -3.34 -3.57
C VAL A 145 -19.11 -3.61 -4.34
N LEU A 146 -18.49 -4.74 -4.03
CA LEU A 146 -17.28 -5.17 -4.71
C LEU A 146 -17.64 -5.94 -5.97
N ALA A 147 -17.13 -5.52 -7.11
CA ALA A 147 -17.20 -6.31 -8.32
C ALA A 147 -16.24 -7.51 -8.20
N ASP A 148 -16.67 -8.68 -8.65
CA ASP A 148 -15.80 -9.84 -8.80
C ASP A 148 -14.65 -9.49 -9.75
N PRO A 149 -13.38 -9.58 -9.32
CA PRO A 149 -12.24 -9.26 -10.17
C PRO A 149 -11.98 -10.31 -11.26
N GLY A 150 -12.75 -11.41 -11.29
CA GLY A 150 -12.59 -12.49 -12.29
C GLY A 150 -11.32 -13.32 -12.10
N LEU A 151 -10.78 -13.38 -10.89
CA LEU A 151 -9.63 -14.19 -10.55
C LEU A 151 -10.03 -15.60 -10.09
N PRO A 152 -9.10 -16.59 -10.10
CA PRO A 152 -9.36 -17.92 -9.58
C PRO A 152 -9.90 -17.91 -8.16
N GLU A 153 -10.80 -18.84 -7.85
CA GLU A 153 -11.33 -19.01 -6.50
C GLU A 153 -10.19 -19.18 -5.48
N GLY A 154 -10.28 -18.48 -4.36
CA GLY A 154 -9.27 -18.49 -3.31
C GLY A 154 -8.04 -17.59 -3.55
N ALA A 155 -7.90 -16.96 -4.72
CA ALA A 155 -6.79 -16.05 -4.98
C ALA A 155 -7.00 -14.65 -4.36
N VAL A 156 -8.24 -14.30 -4.05
CA VAL A 156 -8.65 -12.99 -3.57
C VAL A 156 -9.53 -13.10 -2.34
N SER A 157 -9.31 -12.21 -1.39
CA SER A 157 -10.24 -11.91 -0.30
C SER A 157 -10.68 -10.44 -0.39
N LEU A 158 -11.97 -10.21 -0.19
CA LEU A 158 -12.54 -8.87 -0.16
C LEU A 158 -13.01 -8.60 1.27
N ILE A 159 -12.50 -7.53 1.88
CA ILE A 159 -12.86 -7.18 3.25
C ILE A 159 -13.34 -5.76 3.37
N GLU A 160 -14.31 -5.56 4.23
CA GLU A 160 -14.76 -4.25 4.65
C GLU A 160 -13.97 -3.83 5.90
N VAL A 161 -13.44 -2.63 5.89
CA VAL A 161 -12.71 -2.06 7.01
C VAL A 161 -13.35 -0.73 7.44
N PRO A 162 -13.18 -0.29 8.69
CA PRO A 162 -13.63 1.03 9.16
C PRO A 162 -12.83 2.13 8.46
N ALA A 163 -12.98 2.21 7.13
CA ALA A 163 -12.18 3.08 6.29
C ALA A 163 -12.59 4.54 6.47
N LEU A 164 -11.59 5.39 6.67
CA LEU A 164 -11.75 6.83 6.65
C LEU A 164 -11.88 7.31 5.21
N ALA A 165 -12.80 8.25 4.94
CA ALA A 165 -12.95 8.87 3.62
C ALA A 165 -11.83 9.90 3.38
N ILE A 166 -10.57 9.42 3.44
CA ILE A 166 -9.37 10.24 3.22
C ILE A 166 -8.74 9.81 1.90
N SER A 167 -8.33 10.78 1.09
CA SER A 167 -7.51 10.52 -0.10
C SER A 167 -6.26 11.39 -0.12
N SER A 168 -5.18 10.86 -0.71
CA SER A 168 -3.96 11.64 -0.92
C SER A 168 -4.22 12.89 -1.78
N SER A 169 -5.14 12.81 -2.75
CA SER A 169 -5.50 13.97 -3.58
C SER A 169 -6.18 15.07 -2.78
N ASP A 170 -7.10 14.72 -1.88
CA ASP A 170 -7.74 15.68 -0.99
C ASP A 170 -6.71 16.33 -0.04
N CYS A 171 -5.80 15.53 0.53
CA CYS A 171 -4.72 16.07 1.37
C CYS A 171 -3.87 17.11 0.62
N ARG A 172 -3.46 16.80 -0.63
CA ARG A 172 -2.67 17.76 -1.44
C ARG A 172 -3.46 19.03 -1.76
N THR A 173 -4.73 18.90 -2.12
CA THR A 173 -5.61 20.06 -2.40
C THR A 173 -5.73 20.96 -1.19
N ARG A 174 -5.96 20.39 0.00
CA ARG A 174 -6.04 21.14 1.27
C ARG A 174 -4.76 21.92 1.54
N VAL A 175 -3.59 21.26 1.44
CA VAL A 175 -2.31 21.94 1.66
C VAL A 175 -2.11 23.09 0.66
N ALA A 176 -2.45 22.87 -0.62
CA ALA A 176 -2.35 23.92 -1.66
C ALA A 176 -3.26 25.12 -1.39
N GLN A 177 -4.38 24.93 -0.69
CA GLN A 177 -5.34 25.97 -0.27
C GLN A 177 -5.00 26.61 1.08
N GLY A 178 -4.03 26.05 1.82
CA GLY A 178 -3.70 26.48 3.18
C GLY A 178 -4.61 25.89 4.25
N ASP A 179 -5.42 24.89 3.88
CA ASP A 179 -6.31 24.18 4.80
C ASP A 179 -5.55 23.13 5.62
N PRO A 180 -5.98 22.84 6.87
CA PRO A 180 -5.32 21.88 7.72
C PRO A 180 -5.48 20.44 7.21
N VAL A 181 -4.41 19.64 7.39
CA VAL A 181 -4.40 18.19 7.15
C VAL A 181 -4.14 17.39 8.43
N TRP A 182 -4.19 18.05 9.59
CA TRP A 182 -4.12 17.41 10.89
C TRP A 182 -5.21 16.33 11.02
N TYR A 183 -4.84 15.19 11.58
CA TYR A 183 -5.71 14.01 11.74
C TYR A 183 -6.14 13.32 10.43
N LEU A 184 -5.83 13.88 9.26
CA LEU A 184 -5.94 13.17 7.99
C LEU A 184 -4.67 12.36 7.72
N VAL A 185 -3.52 12.92 8.09
CA VAL A 185 -2.22 12.26 8.07
C VAL A 185 -1.60 12.30 9.47
N PRO A 186 -0.66 11.40 9.81
CA PRO A 186 0.04 11.45 11.09
C PRO A 186 0.76 12.79 11.33
N ASP A 187 0.84 13.23 12.58
CA ASP A 187 1.43 14.50 12.96
C ASP A 187 2.83 14.74 12.41
N GLY A 188 3.66 13.69 12.42
CA GLY A 188 5.01 13.76 11.87
C GLY A 188 5.02 14.01 10.36
N VAL A 189 4.01 13.49 9.65
CA VAL A 189 3.84 13.73 8.20
C VAL A 189 3.38 15.16 7.94
N VAL A 190 2.48 15.73 8.77
CA VAL A 190 2.10 17.16 8.68
C VAL A 190 3.35 18.03 8.77
N ARG A 191 4.17 17.80 9.80
CA ARG A 191 5.40 18.59 10.03
C ARG A 191 6.41 18.41 8.89
N TYR A 192 6.48 17.21 8.29
CA TYR A 192 7.35 16.96 7.15
C TYR A 192 6.89 17.73 5.91
N ILE A 193 5.59 17.70 5.61
CA ILE A 193 4.97 18.46 4.51
C ILE A 193 5.29 19.94 4.65
N ASP A 194 5.09 20.50 5.85
CA ASP A 194 5.37 21.92 6.13
C ASP A 194 6.85 22.26 5.98
N LYS A 195 7.73 21.45 6.57
CA LYS A 195 9.19 21.65 6.52
C LYS A 195 9.75 21.63 5.10
N LYS A 196 9.18 20.77 4.24
CA LYS A 196 9.61 20.57 2.85
C LYS A 196 8.80 21.40 1.86
N GLU A 197 7.82 22.18 2.35
CA GLU A 197 6.92 22.99 1.53
C GLU A 197 6.24 22.21 0.40
N LEU A 198 5.97 20.90 0.66
CA LEU A 198 5.32 20.03 -0.31
C LEU A 198 3.88 20.50 -0.57
N TYR A 199 3.42 20.28 -1.79
CA TYR A 199 2.05 20.54 -2.26
C TYR A 199 1.61 22.01 -2.24
N ARG A 200 2.49 22.93 -1.91
CA ARG A 200 2.19 24.37 -2.02
C ARG A 200 2.21 24.77 -3.51
N ASN A 201 1.28 25.64 -3.89
CA ASN A 201 1.35 26.24 -5.21
C ASN A 201 2.58 27.16 -5.21
N ASP A 202 3.37 27.11 -6.29
CA ASP A 202 4.43 28.10 -6.53
C ASP A 202 3.77 29.48 -6.49
N ARG A 203 4.11 30.29 -5.49
CA ARG A 203 3.65 31.68 -5.37
C ARG A 203 4.41 32.56 -6.35
#